data_0e217058450c26cd2cfc3a0eafe3314f
#
_entry.id   0e217058450c26cd2cfc3a0eafe3314f
#
_cell.length_a   1.000
_cell.length_b   1.000
_cell.length_c   1.000
_cell.angle_alpha   90.00
_cell.angle_beta   90.00
_cell.angle_gamma   90.00
#
_symmetry.space_group_name_H-M   'P 1'
#
loop_
_entity.id
_entity.type
_entity.pdbx_description
1 polymer ?
#
loop_
_entity_poly.entity_id
_entity_poly.type
_entity_poly.pdbx_seq_one_letter_code
_entity_poly.pdbx_strand_id
1 'polypeptide(L)'
;HGFAHHSDTRGARLEICYMVILYKLAEQIIQTKKRIHAPSYYGIYKEEDIEFVDVKIDSRFEREDKQPDVIATTHDNKQYLIEFVFNYKVQHKQDIDYHNLTCLEVDLSNQTLETLEQFLLSSNADRRWINNEVYFNEIESIYRSRGKSVKVASETDCQQCNLRYSCCAVKETPTSSTP
;
A
#
# COMPACT_ATOMS: atom_id res chain seq x y z
N HIS A 1 -41.57 -1.12 21.91
CA HIS A 1 -40.16 -0.76 22.09
C HIS A 1 -39.20 -1.72 21.35
N GLY A 2 -39.33 -1.94 20.05
CA GLY A 2 -38.51 -2.94 19.35
C GLY A 2 -38.10 -2.60 17.94
N PHE A 3 -38.34 -1.36 17.42
CA PHE A 3 -38.13 -1.08 16.01
C PHE A 3 -36.87 -0.27 15.62
N ALA A 4 -36.09 0.23 16.60
CA ALA A 4 -34.92 1.04 16.33
C ALA A 4 -33.67 0.25 15.91
N HIS A 5 -33.55 -1.02 16.26
CA HIS A 5 -32.38 -1.84 16.01
C HIS A 5 -32.30 -2.46 14.62
N HIS A 6 -33.39 -2.51 13.86
CA HIS A 6 -33.39 -3.15 12.53
C HIS A 6 -32.88 -2.27 11.38
N SER A 7 -32.97 -0.95 11.52
CA SER A 7 -32.47 -0.02 10.48
C SER A 7 -30.95 0.06 10.45
N ASP A 8 -30.31 0.09 11.62
CA ASP A 8 -28.84 0.22 11.72
C ASP A 8 -28.11 -1.03 11.21
N THR A 9 -28.65 -2.22 11.50
CA THR A 9 -28.06 -3.47 10.99
C THR A 9 -28.21 -3.64 9.48
N ARG A 10 -29.23 -3.07 8.87
CA ARG A 10 -29.42 -3.12 7.42
C ARG A 10 -28.46 -2.19 6.69
N GLY A 11 -28.25 -0.98 7.20
CA GLY A 11 -27.26 -0.03 6.68
C GLY A 11 -25.84 -0.59 6.75
N ALA A 12 -25.43 -1.12 7.88
CA ALA A 12 -24.11 -1.72 8.05
C ALA A 12 -23.87 -2.92 7.12
N ARG A 13 -24.90 -3.75 6.87
CA ARG A 13 -24.77 -4.88 5.91
C ARG A 13 -24.61 -4.41 4.48
N LEU A 14 -25.30 -3.36 4.06
CA LEU A 14 -25.16 -2.78 2.71
C LEU A 14 -23.77 -2.17 2.50
N GLU A 15 -23.27 -1.48 3.50
CA GLU A 15 -21.92 -0.91 3.47
C GLU A 15 -20.84 -2.00 3.35
N ILE A 16 -20.93 -3.06 4.15
CA ILE A 16 -20.02 -4.20 4.06
C ILE A 16 -20.11 -4.86 2.68
N CYS A 17 -21.30 -5.06 2.13
CA CYS A 17 -21.45 -5.61 0.78
C CYS A 17 -20.80 -4.73 -0.28
N TYR A 18 -20.96 -3.42 -0.18
CA TYR A 18 -20.35 -2.48 -1.10
C TYR A 18 -18.82 -2.50 -1.04
N MET A 19 -18.25 -2.55 0.17
CA MET A 19 -16.80 -2.69 0.38
C MET A 19 -16.27 -3.97 -0.25
N VAL A 20 -16.97 -5.10 -0.07
CA VAL A 20 -16.60 -6.38 -0.68
C VAL A 20 -16.62 -6.31 -2.22
N ILE A 21 -17.62 -5.63 -2.79
CA ILE A 21 -17.70 -5.44 -4.24
C ILE A 21 -16.53 -4.59 -4.75
N LEU A 22 -16.23 -3.46 -4.11
CA LEU A 22 -15.08 -2.62 -4.47
C LEU A 22 -13.77 -3.40 -4.41
N TYR A 23 -13.58 -4.16 -3.34
CA TYR A 23 -12.41 -4.99 -3.13
C TYR A 23 -12.23 -6.01 -4.27
N LYS A 24 -13.26 -6.79 -4.56
CA LYS A 24 -13.21 -7.79 -5.64
C LYS A 24 -13.05 -7.17 -7.02
N LEU A 25 -13.64 -6.00 -7.24
CA LEU A 25 -13.44 -5.26 -8.49
C LEU A 25 -12.00 -4.75 -8.62
N ALA A 26 -11.39 -4.26 -7.53
CA ALA A 26 -9.99 -3.85 -7.53
C ALA A 26 -9.04 -4.99 -7.91
N GLU A 27 -9.23 -6.17 -7.33
CA GLU A 27 -8.47 -7.37 -7.69
C GLU A 27 -8.60 -7.69 -9.18
N GLN A 28 -9.83 -7.67 -9.72
CA GLN A 28 -10.10 -7.96 -11.13
C GLN A 28 -9.50 -6.92 -12.07
N ILE A 29 -9.53 -5.64 -11.70
CA ILE A 29 -8.91 -4.57 -12.50
C ILE A 29 -7.42 -4.81 -12.63
N ILE A 30 -6.71 -5.05 -11.52
CA ILE A 30 -5.27 -5.32 -11.54
C ILE A 30 -4.97 -6.58 -12.34
N GLN A 31 -5.75 -7.65 -12.17
CA GLN A 31 -5.55 -8.90 -12.90
C GLN A 31 -5.74 -8.72 -14.41
N THR A 32 -6.72 -7.91 -14.82
CA THR A 32 -7.07 -7.71 -16.24
C THR A 32 -6.12 -6.70 -16.90
N LYS A 33 -5.88 -5.57 -16.24
CA LYS A 33 -5.05 -4.47 -16.78
C LYS A 33 -3.55 -4.74 -16.62
N LYS A 34 -3.16 -5.61 -15.70
CA LYS A 34 -1.78 -6.00 -15.42
C LYS A 34 -0.86 -4.80 -15.18
N ARG A 35 -1.37 -3.78 -14.50
CA ARG A 35 -0.58 -2.61 -14.10
C ARG A 35 -1.22 -1.90 -12.92
N ILE A 36 -0.40 -1.14 -12.20
CA ILE A 36 -0.84 -0.23 -11.16
C ILE A 36 0.03 1.02 -11.18
N HIS A 37 -0.55 2.17 -10.86
CA HIS A 37 0.22 3.38 -10.61
C HIS A 37 0.75 3.36 -9.18
N ALA A 38 2.06 3.44 -9.00
CA ALA A 38 2.74 3.37 -7.72
C ALA A 38 3.21 4.75 -7.26
N PRO A 39 3.17 5.04 -5.95
CA PRO A 39 3.63 6.30 -5.41
C PRO A 39 5.16 6.39 -5.43
N SER A 40 5.68 7.60 -5.25
CA SER A 40 7.11 7.83 -5.06
C SER A 40 7.64 7.07 -3.83
N TYR A 41 8.95 6.78 -3.85
CA TYR A 41 9.63 6.13 -2.74
C TYR A 41 10.68 7.08 -2.15
N TYR A 42 10.39 7.63 -0.98
CA TYR A 42 11.25 8.57 -0.23
C TYR A 42 11.82 9.73 -1.06
N GLY A 43 11.15 10.15 -2.12
CA GLY A 43 11.64 11.19 -3.03
C GLY A 43 12.86 10.78 -3.88
N ILE A 44 13.36 9.55 -3.74
CA ILE A 44 14.47 8.98 -4.52
C ILE A 44 13.94 8.43 -5.84
N TYR A 45 12.87 7.65 -5.79
CA TYR A 45 12.16 7.17 -6.96
C TYR A 45 10.86 7.96 -7.13
N LYS A 46 10.59 8.38 -8.35
CA LYS A 46 9.34 9.06 -8.68
C LYS A 46 8.19 8.05 -8.75
N GLU A 47 6.97 8.57 -8.69
CA GLU A 47 5.78 7.80 -9.02
C GLU A 47 5.88 7.25 -10.44
N GLU A 48 5.42 6.04 -10.64
CA GLU A 48 5.49 5.35 -11.94
C GLU A 48 4.40 4.30 -12.11
N ASP A 49 4.12 3.95 -13.35
CA ASP A 49 3.30 2.79 -13.67
C ASP A 49 4.15 1.53 -13.60
N ILE A 50 3.72 0.55 -12.82
CA ILE A 50 4.34 -0.77 -12.75
C ILE A 50 3.50 -1.74 -13.57
N GLU A 51 4.12 -2.34 -14.58
CA GLU A 51 3.48 -3.33 -15.46
C GLU A 51 3.83 -4.75 -15.03
N PHE A 52 2.85 -5.64 -15.09
CA PHE A 52 2.96 -7.03 -14.67
C PHE A 52 2.76 -7.99 -15.84
N VAL A 53 3.51 -9.09 -15.84
CA VAL A 53 3.32 -10.19 -16.78
C VAL A 53 2.37 -11.23 -16.19
N ASP A 54 2.40 -11.42 -14.87
CA ASP A 54 1.53 -12.34 -14.14
C ASP A 54 0.91 -11.67 -12.94
N VAL A 55 -0.38 -11.94 -12.71
CA VAL A 55 -1.14 -11.42 -11.57
C VAL A 55 -2.01 -12.53 -11.00
N LYS A 56 -1.80 -12.85 -9.73
CA LYS A 56 -2.56 -13.86 -8.98
C LYS A 56 -3.36 -13.18 -7.88
N ILE A 57 -4.61 -13.56 -7.76
CA ILE A 57 -5.51 -13.14 -6.69
C ILE A 57 -5.91 -14.36 -5.86
N ASP A 58 -6.26 -14.14 -4.60
CA ASP A 58 -6.64 -15.22 -3.65
C ASP A 58 -5.63 -16.39 -3.60
N SER A 59 -4.36 -16.12 -3.87
CA SER A 59 -3.31 -17.13 -3.94
C SER A 59 -2.57 -17.24 -2.62
N ARG A 60 -2.11 -18.44 -2.30
CA ARG A 60 -1.22 -18.65 -1.16
C ARG A 60 0.13 -18.01 -1.43
N PHE A 61 0.65 -17.35 -0.42
CA PHE A 61 1.99 -16.80 -0.41
C PHE A 61 2.93 -17.72 0.41
N GLU A 62 4.22 -17.73 0.10
CA GLU A 62 5.18 -18.62 0.75
C GLU A 62 5.31 -18.39 2.26
N ARG A 63 5.09 -17.15 2.69
CA ARG A 63 5.07 -16.79 4.12
C ARG A 63 3.65 -16.90 4.66
N GLU A 64 3.46 -17.75 5.66
CA GLU A 64 2.16 -18.00 6.28
C GLU A 64 1.62 -16.79 7.07
N ASP A 65 2.53 -15.91 7.54
CA ASP A 65 2.17 -14.69 8.24
C ASP A 65 1.60 -13.60 7.29
N LYS A 66 1.62 -13.85 5.98
CA LYS A 66 1.23 -12.89 4.96
C LYS A 66 0.24 -13.50 3.97
N GLN A 67 -0.90 -12.87 3.85
CA GLN A 67 -1.93 -13.20 2.85
C GLN A 67 -2.24 -11.95 2.05
N PRO A 68 -1.46 -11.66 0.99
CA PRO A 68 -1.71 -10.50 0.14
C PRO A 68 -2.94 -10.71 -0.73
N ASP A 69 -3.64 -9.63 -1.03
CA ASP A 69 -4.81 -9.66 -1.91
C ASP A 69 -4.40 -9.96 -3.36
N VAL A 70 -3.29 -9.37 -3.78
CA VAL A 70 -2.71 -9.56 -5.11
C VAL A 70 -1.23 -9.85 -5.01
N ILE A 71 -0.80 -10.86 -5.76
CA ILE A 71 0.61 -11.18 -6.01
C ILE A 71 0.87 -10.91 -7.49
N ALA A 72 1.70 -9.91 -7.80
CA ALA A 72 2.00 -9.51 -9.16
C ALA A 72 3.47 -9.65 -9.47
N THR A 73 3.81 -10.10 -10.67
CA THR A 73 5.19 -10.30 -11.12
C THR A 73 5.46 -9.48 -12.36
N THR A 74 6.56 -8.75 -12.37
CA THR A 74 7.02 -7.94 -13.50
C THR A 74 7.80 -8.78 -14.52
N HIS A 75 8.08 -8.21 -15.68
CA HIS A 75 8.83 -8.87 -16.76
C HIS A 75 10.25 -9.28 -16.32
N ASP A 76 10.89 -8.50 -15.45
CA ASP A 76 12.21 -8.81 -14.87
C ASP A 76 12.13 -9.69 -13.61
N ASN A 77 11.00 -10.39 -13.44
CA ASN A 77 10.75 -11.37 -12.38
C ASN A 77 10.79 -10.78 -10.96
N LYS A 78 10.51 -9.50 -10.80
CA LYS A 78 10.32 -8.88 -9.49
C LYS A 78 8.89 -9.10 -9.01
N GLN A 79 8.73 -9.45 -7.74
CA GLN A 79 7.42 -9.73 -7.15
C GLN A 79 6.94 -8.55 -6.31
N TYR A 80 5.68 -8.18 -6.52
CA TYR A 80 4.98 -7.13 -5.79
C TYR A 80 3.74 -7.72 -5.11
N LEU A 81 3.57 -7.37 -3.85
CA LEU A 81 2.37 -7.66 -3.10
C LEU A 81 1.52 -6.39 -3.06
N ILE A 82 0.22 -6.50 -3.34
CA ILE A 82 -0.71 -5.38 -3.26
C ILE A 82 -1.77 -5.75 -2.24
N GLU A 83 -2.04 -4.82 -1.32
CA GLU A 83 -3.06 -4.94 -0.30
C GLU A 83 -4.06 -3.80 -0.43
N PHE A 84 -5.33 -4.15 -0.44
CA PHE A 84 -6.42 -3.20 -0.39
C PHE A 84 -6.93 -3.05 1.04
N VAL A 85 -7.12 -1.81 1.47
CA VAL A 85 -7.63 -1.50 2.79
C VAL A 85 -8.80 -0.53 2.68
N PHE A 86 -9.65 -0.56 3.70
CA PHE A 86 -10.70 0.42 3.90
C PHE A 86 -10.48 1.08 5.25
N ASN A 87 -10.19 2.37 5.21
CA ASN A 87 -10.00 3.18 6.40
C ASN A 87 -8.87 2.66 7.30
N TYR A 88 -7.68 3.17 7.14
CA TYR A 88 -6.44 2.79 7.86
C TYR A 88 -6.59 2.66 9.40
N LYS A 89 -7.65 3.24 9.98
CA LYS A 89 -7.88 3.26 11.42
C LYS A 89 -8.52 1.99 11.99
N VAL A 90 -9.07 1.10 11.17
CA VAL A 90 -9.91 -0.02 11.64
C VAL A 90 -9.19 -1.37 11.59
N GLN A 91 -8.10 -1.47 10.87
CA GLN A 91 -7.37 -2.73 10.82
C GLN A 91 -6.40 -2.82 12.00
N HIS A 92 -6.78 -3.63 13.01
CA HIS A 92 -5.82 -4.25 13.90
C HIS A 92 -4.97 -5.22 13.05
N LYS A 93 -4.07 -4.67 12.23
CA LYS A 93 -3.04 -5.49 11.63
C LYS A 93 -2.18 -5.98 12.79
N GLN A 94 -2.13 -7.30 12.99
CA GLN A 94 -1.02 -7.91 13.69
C GLN A 94 0.26 -7.30 13.13
N ASP A 95 1.30 -7.13 13.94
CA ASP A 95 2.61 -6.66 13.49
C ASP A 95 3.17 -7.65 12.46
N ILE A 96 2.71 -7.49 11.21
CA ILE A 96 3.18 -8.30 10.11
C ILE A 96 4.55 -7.77 9.72
N ASP A 97 5.53 -8.63 9.79
CA ASP A 97 6.86 -8.31 9.30
C ASP A 97 6.87 -8.27 7.76
N TYR A 98 6.99 -7.06 7.22
CA TYR A 98 7.13 -6.83 5.77
C TYR A 98 8.59 -6.84 5.29
N HIS A 99 9.53 -7.22 6.16
CA HIS A 99 10.93 -7.28 5.80
C HIS A 99 11.17 -8.21 4.61
N ASN A 100 12.04 -7.82 3.70
CA ASN A 100 12.33 -8.53 2.45
C ASN A 100 11.13 -8.72 1.51
N LEU A 101 10.12 -7.87 1.62
CA LEU A 101 8.97 -7.88 0.73
C LEU A 101 8.84 -6.53 0.02
N THR A 102 8.23 -6.54 -1.15
CA THR A 102 7.79 -5.33 -1.84
C THR A 102 6.28 -5.29 -1.78
N CYS A 103 5.75 -4.45 -0.90
CA CYS A 103 4.32 -4.39 -0.60
C CYS A 103 3.78 -2.97 -0.73
N LEU A 104 2.75 -2.83 -1.57
CA LEU A 104 1.99 -1.62 -1.77
C LEU A 104 0.62 -1.76 -1.11
N GLU A 105 0.29 -0.84 -0.22
CA GLU A 105 -1.04 -0.72 0.38
C GLU A 105 -1.83 0.39 -0.32
N VAL A 106 -3.08 0.10 -0.67
CA VAL A 106 -3.98 1.02 -1.37
C VAL A 106 -5.30 1.12 -0.61
N ASP A 107 -5.67 2.33 -0.19
CA ASP A 107 -6.92 2.58 0.52
C ASP A 107 -8.06 2.89 -0.47
N LEU A 108 -9.08 2.06 -0.42
CA LEU A 108 -10.25 2.16 -1.29
C LEU A 108 -11.41 2.97 -0.68
N SER A 109 -11.26 3.51 0.53
CA SER A 109 -12.35 4.13 1.29
C SER A 109 -13.05 5.27 0.56
N ASN A 110 -12.31 6.02 -0.25
CA ASN A 110 -12.81 7.19 -0.98
C ASN A 110 -13.20 6.88 -2.43
N GLN A 111 -13.24 5.60 -2.82
CA GLN A 111 -13.51 5.20 -4.19
C GLN A 111 -14.94 4.72 -4.38
N THR A 112 -15.41 4.86 -5.61
CA THR A 112 -16.68 4.29 -6.08
C THR A 112 -16.41 3.29 -7.20
N LEU A 113 -17.44 2.56 -7.63
CA LEU A 113 -17.33 1.62 -8.75
C LEU A 113 -16.87 2.32 -10.04
N GLU A 114 -17.30 3.57 -10.23
CA GLU A 114 -16.99 4.36 -11.42
C GLU A 114 -15.58 4.94 -11.39
N THR A 115 -15.05 5.28 -10.22
CA THR A 115 -13.74 5.92 -10.07
C THR A 115 -12.60 4.94 -9.90
N LEU A 116 -12.89 3.72 -9.51
CA LEU A 116 -11.91 2.74 -9.04
C LEU A 116 -10.83 2.39 -10.08
N GLU A 117 -11.21 2.18 -11.34
CA GLU A 117 -10.25 1.83 -12.39
C GLU A 117 -9.26 2.97 -12.63
N GLN A 118 -9.75 4.19 -12.83
CA GLN A 118 -8.89 5.35 -13.02
C GLN A 118 -8.00 5.61 -11.80
N PHE A 119 -8.55 5.45 -10.61
CA PHE A 119 -7.81 5.59 -9.36
C PHE A 119 -6.64 4.60 -9.29
N LEU A 120 -6.87 3.31 -9.55
CA LEU A 120 -5.82 2.30 -9.51
C LEU A 120 -4.73 2.52 -10.55
N LEU A 121 -5.10 2.97 -11.75
CA LEU A 121 -4.22 3.04 -12.90
C LEU A 121 -3.53 4.39 -13.10
N SER A 122 -3.95 5.46 -12.42
CA SER A 122 -3.46 6.80 -12.70
C SER A 122 -3.29 7.71 -11.48
N SER A 123 -3.67 7.29 -10.28
CA SER A 123 -3.55 8.12 -9.08
C SER A 123 -2.41 7.64 -8.19
N ASN A 124 -1.72 8.60 -7.56
CA ASN A 124 -0.74 8.32 -6.49
C ASN A 124 -1.33 8.53 -5.08
N ALA A 125 -2.58 9.01 -4.99
CA ALA A 125 -3.25 9.28 -3.72
C ALA A 125 -3.68 7.98 -3.02
N ASP A 126 -3.88 8.08 -1.71
CA ASP A 126 -4.41 7.01 -0.84
C ASP A 126 -3.66 5.67 -1.00
N ARG A 127 -2.34 5.73 -1.19
CA ARG A 127 -1.49 4.56 -1.28
C ARG A 127 -0.11 4.81 -0.72
N ARG A 128 0.52 3.75 -0.21
CA ARG A 128 1.87 3.83 0.34
C ARG A 128 2.63 2.53 0.18
N TRP A 129 3.94 2.63 0.04
CA TRP A 129 4.82 1.49 0.22
C TRP A 129 4.88 1.13 1.72
N ILE A 130 4.53 -0.09 2.06
CA ILE A 130 4.78 -0.62 3.40
C ILE A 130 6.25 -1.03 3.50
N ASN A 131 6.74 -1.69 2.45
CA ASN A 131 8.15 -1.95 2.21
C ASN A 131 8.39 -2.04 0.71
N ASN A 132 9.59 -1.71 0.25
CA ASN A 132 9.98 -1.90 -1.15
C ASN A 132 11.41 -2.44 -1.24
N GLU A 133 11.50 -3.75 -1.19
CA GLU A 133 12.78 -4.46 -1.25
C GLU A 133 13.51 -4.25 -2.58
N VAL A 134 12.77 -4.08 -3.68
CA VAL A 134 13.35 -3.81 -5.01
C VAL A 134 14.14 -2.51 -4.99
N TYR A 135 13.53 -1.41 -4.56
CA TYR A 135 14.20 -0.11 -4.49
C TYR A 135 15.28 -0.07 -3.42
N PHE A 136 15.01 -0.70 -2.28
CA PHE A 136 16.01 -0.77 -1.21
C PHE A 136 17.29 -1.45 -1.67
N ASN A 137 17.20 -2.59 -2.34
CA ASN A 137 18.35 -3.33 -2.86
C ASN A 137 19.13 -2.55 -3.92
N GLU A 138 18.44 -1.81 -4.79
CA GLU A 138 19.11 -0.95 -5.77
C GLU A 138 19.89 0.18 -5.09
N ILE A 139 19.29 0.86 -4.11
CA ILE A 139 19.95 1.90 -3.33
C ILE A 139 21.14 1.31 -2.57
N GLU A 140 20.94 0.19 -1.88
CA GLU A 140 21.99 -0.47 -1.13
C GLU A 140 23.18 -0.85 -2.02
N SER A 141 22.93 -1.41 -3.19
CA SER A 141 23.95 -1.76 -4.16
C SER A 141 24.80 -0.56 -4.57
N ILE A 142 24.16 0.58 -4.86
CA ILE A 142 24.87 1.81 -5.24
C ILE A 142 25.77 2.31 -4.10
N TYR A 143 25.30 2.31 -2.88
CA TYR A 143 26.07 2.81 -1.73
C TYR A 143 27.13 1.83 -1.27
N ARG A 144 26.86 0.51 -1.33
CA ARG A 144 27.82 -0.54 -0.99
C ARG A 144 29.02 -0.53 -1.94
N SER A 145 28.81 -0.28 -3.24
CA SER A 145 29.88 -0.09 -4.21
C SER A 145 30.81 1.08 -3.88
N ARG A 146 30.33 2.05 -3.09
CA ARG A 146 31.10 3.21 -2.60
C ARG A 146 31.64 3.02 -1.18
N GLY A 147 31.61 1.79 -0.66
CA GLY A 147 32.07 1.47 0.71
C GLY A 147 31.18 2.01 1.83
N LYS A 148 29.90 2.30 1.54
CA LYS A 148 28.92 2.80 2.49
C LYS A 148 27.84 1.76 2.74
N SER A 149 27.31 1.72 3.96
CA SER A 149 26.10 0.94 4.29
C SER A 149 24.86 1.82 4.23
N VAL A 150 23.75 1.23 3.85
CA VAL A 150 22.43 1.86 3.87
C VAL A 150 21.60 1.19 4.95
N LYS A 151 20.89 2.00 5.73
CA LYS A 151 19.95 1.54 6.76
C LYS A 151 18.62 2.25 6.52
N VAL A 152 17.54 1.51 6.55
CA VAL A 152 16.22 2.13 6.64
C VAL A 152 16.07 2.74 8.03
N ALA A 153 15.83 4.04 8.08
CA ALA A 153 15.63 4.74 9.34
C ALA A 153 14.25 4.36 9.90
N SER A 154 14.21 4.01 11.17
CA SER A 154 12.96 3.88 11.90
C SER A 154 12.35 5.27 12.19
N GLU A 155 11.07 5.30 12.56
CA GLU A 155 10.43 6.54 12.99
C GLU A 155 11.17 7.20 14.17
N THR A 156 11.68 6.38 15.09
CA THR A 156 12.49 6.84 16.24
C THR A 156 13.80 7.49 15.78
N ASP A 157 14.48 6.89 14.79
CA ASP A 157 15.70 7.48 14.20
C ASP A 157 15.40 8.83 13.56
N CYS A 158 14.25 8.94 12.87
CA CYS A 158 13.81 10.19 12.26
C CYS A 158 13.48 11.28 13.27
N GLN A 159 12.86 10.93 14.39
CA GLN A 159 12.56 11.88 15.48
C GLN A 159 13.82 12.44 16.12
N GLN A 160 14.89 11.67 16.21
CA GLN A 160 16.18 12.05 16.79
C GLN A 160 17.16 12.65 15.78
N CYS A 161 16.79 12.73 14.50
CA CYS A 161 17.68 13.18 13.45
C CYS A 161 17.86 14.71 13.48
N ASN A 162 19.10 15.16 13.64
CA ASN A 162 19.45 16.58 13.64
C ASN A 162 19.23 17.28 12.27
N LEU A 163 19.15 16.48 11.19
CA LEU A 163 18.91 16.98 9.84
C LEU A 163 17.43 16.93 9.41
N ARG A 164 16.56 16.55 10.32
CA ARG A 164 15.12 16.38 10.09
C ARG A 164 14.47 17.54 9.34
N TYR A 165 14.82 18.76 9.71
CA TYR A 165 14.23 19.98 9.14
C TYR A 165 14.93 20.48 7.87
N SER A 166 16.14 20.00 7.61
CA SER A 166 16.98 20.50 6.51
C SER A 166 17.03 19.59 5.30
N CYS A 167 16.98 18.26 5.49
CA CYS A 167 17.25 17.26 4.46
C CYS A 167 16.15 16.23 4.30
N CYS A 168 15.17 16.16 5.22
CA CYS A 168 14.16 15.12 5.18
C CYS A 168 13.06 15.50 4.19
N ALA A 169 12.86 14.67 3.17
CA ALA A 169 11.74 14.79 2.23
C ALA A 169 10.40 14.37 2.87
N VAL A 170 10.43 13.78 4.06
CA VAL A 170 9.23 13.44 4.83
C VAL A 170 8.65 14.72 5.41
N LYS A 171 7.74 15.33 4.68
CA LYS A 171 6.91 16.40 5.23
C LYS A 171 6.03 15.80 6.31
N GLU A 172 6.12 16.33 7.51
CA GLU A 172 5.14 16.04 8.55
C GLU A 172 3.75 16.35 7.99
N THR A 173 2.88 15.34 7.97
CA THR A 173 1.45 15.62 7.89
C THR A 173 1.10 16.42 9.12
N PRO A 174 0.54 17.63 8.97
CA PRO A 174 0.16 18.41 10.14
C PRO A 174 -0.86 17.60 10.94
N THR A 175 -0.46 17.18 12.13
CA THR A 175 -1.40 16.70 13.13
C THR A 175 -2.36 17.85 13.39
N SER A 176 -3.60 17.73 12.92
CA SER A 176 -4.66 18.66 13.27
C SER A 176 -4.88 18.57 14.79
N SER A 177 -4.20 19.42 15.51
CA SER A 177 -4.58 19.74 16.88
C SER A 177 -5.87 20.54 16.79
N THR A 178 -6.98 19.88 17.02
CA THR A 178 -8.25 20.54 17.30
C THR A 178 -8.32 20.82 18.80
N PRO A 179 -8.70 22.05 19.20
CA PRO A 179 -8.80 22.42 20.61
C PRO A 179 -9.94 21.72 21.36
#